data_d85271107580709bbbc146063ef1ffe8
#
_entry.id   d85271107580709bbbc146063ef1ffe8
#
_cell.length_a   1.000
_cell.length_b   1.000
_cell.length_c   1.000
_cell.angle_alpha   90.00
_cell.angle_beta   90.00
_cell.angle_gamma   90.00
#
_symmetry.space_group_name_H-M   'P 1'
#
loop_
_entity.id
_entity.type
_entity.pdbx_description
1 polymer ?
#
loop_
_entity_poly.entity_id
_entity_poly.type
_entity_poly.pdbx_seq_one_letter_code
_entity_poly.pdbx_strand_id
1 'polypeptide(L)'
;MTDRVRYFLTLDAGGTMTDCYLSDEEGNGYIGKSLTVPENQAESYLESVADAAQEAGVTRSQIHAETQLAIYAGTTMTNLVITGTGAKVGLLVTRGFEHYPYIERGLTWLGQTRLEQAKWQLHEHTAPLVALRHVKGISERILGGSPYRA
;
A
#
# COMPACT_ATOMS: atom_id res chain seq x y z
N MET A 1 -32.60 1.26 -25.40
CA MET A 1 -31.59 1.03 -24.30
C MET A 1 -30.31 1.56 -24.87
N THR A 2 -29.83 2.68 -24.35
CA THR A 2 -28.50 3.22 -24.71
C THR A 2 -27.47 2.23 -24.19
N ASP A 3 -26.73 1.61 -25.12
CA ASP A 3 -25.52 0.85 -24.73
C ASP A 3 -24.61 1.80 -23.98
N ARG A 4 -24.60 1.68 -22.64
CA ARG A 4 -23.65 2.39 -21.80
C ARG A 4 -22.34 1.65 -21.88
N VAL A 5 -21.36 2.28 -22.47
CA VAL A 5 -19.97 1.79 -22.41
C VAL A 5 -19.55 1.70 -20.95
N ARG A 6 -19.02 0.56 -20.54
CA ARG A 6 -18.56 0.33 -19.18
C ARG A 6 -17.05 0.39 -19.14
N TYR A 7 -16.55 1.06 -18.13
CA TYR A 7 -15.13 1.26 -17.98
C TYR A 7 -14.54 0.46 -16.82
N PHE A 8 -13.30 0.06 -16.98
CA PHE A 8 -12.45 -0.54 -15.97
C PHE A 8 -11.25 0.41 -15.77
N LEU A 9 -11.06 0.85 -14.56
CA LEU A 9 -10.08 1.86 -14.20
C LEU A 9 -9.00 1.25 -13.31
N THR A 10 -7.75 1.38 -13.70
CA THR A 10 -6.61 0.96 -12.88
C THR A 10 -5.66 2.13 -12.72
N LEU A 11 -5.24 2.39 -11.48
CA LEU A 11 -4.31 3.47 -11.15
C LEU A 11 -3.12 2.92 -10.37
N ASP A 12 -1.95 3.45 -10.71
CA ASP A 12 -0.73 3.25 -9.94
C ASP A 12 -0.18 4.61 -9.49
N ALA A 13 -0.28 4.87 -8.19
CA ALA A 13 0.25 6.09 -7.58
C ALA A 13 1.70 5.86 -7.14
N GLY A 14 2.63 6.20 -8.02
CA GLY A 14 4.07 6.23 -7.72
C GLY A 14 4.48 7.44 -6.88
N GLY A 15 5.75 7.50 -6.51
CA GLY A 15 6.30 8.63 -5.75
C GLY A 15 6.42 9.93 -6.55
N THR A 16 6.47 9.85 -7.89
CA THR A 16 6.68 11.00 -8.81
C THR A 16 5.52 11.18 -9.76
N MET A 17 4.99 10.10 -10.30
CA MET A 17 3.91 10.08 -11.28
C MET A 17 2.79 9.18 -10.80
N THR A 18 1.56 9.54 -11.17
CA THR A 18 0.38 8.70 -11.05
C THR A 18 -0.06 8.32 -12.45
N ASP A 19 -0.06 7.03 -12.72
CA ASP A 19 -0.47 6.45 -13.99
C ASP A 19 -1.91 5.93 -13.89
N CYS A 20 -2.71 6.22 -14.91
CA CYS A 20 -4.08 5.74 -15.05
C CYS A 20 -4.16 4.90 -16.32
N TYR A 21 -4.71 3.71 -16.22
CA TYR A 21 -5.11 2.90 -17.37
C TYR A 21 -6.62 2.70 -17.33
N LEU A 22 -7.27 3.16 -18.37
CA LEU A 22 -8.69 3.04 -18.59
C LEU A 22 -8.93 2.05 -19.73
N SER A 23 -9.81 1.09 -19.56
CA SER A 23 -10.26 0.23 -20.66
C SER A 23 -11.78 0.19 -20.72
N ASP A 24 -12.32 -0.04 -21.92
CA ASP A 24 -13.74 -0.23 -22.14
C ASP A 24 -14.08 -1.71 -22.43
N GLU A 25 -15.36 -2.01 -22.55
CA GLU A 25 -15.87 -3.36 -22.87
C GLU A 25 -15.53 -3.81 -24.30
N GLU A 26 -15.17 -2.89 -25.19
CA GLU A 26 -14.77 -3.19 -26.56
C GLU A 26 -13.29 -3.58 -26.66
N GLY A 27 -12.54 -3.42 -25.55
CA GLY A 27 -11.11 -3.72 -25.47
C GLY A 27 -10.21 -2.57 -25.88
N ASN A 28 -10.75 -1.35 -26.04
CA ASN A 28 -9.92 -0.17 -26.22
C ASN A 28 -9.26 0.20 -24.90
N GLY A 29 -8.02 0.68 -24.95
CA GLY A 29 -7.24 1.10 -23.78
C GLY A 29 -6.77 2.54 -23.95
N TYR A 30 -6.85 3.32 -22.87
CA TYR A 30 -6.46 4.72 -22.83
C TYR A 30 -5.56 4.94 -21.61
N ILE A 31 -4.54 5.77 -21.76
CA ILE A 31 -3.55 6.03 -20.72
C ILE A 31 -3.63 7.49 -20.30
N GLY A 32 -3.66 7.71 -19.00
CA GLY A 32 -3.55 9.05 -18.44
C GLY A 32 -2.44 9.13 -17.42
N LYS A 33 -1.83 10.31 -17.31
CA LYS A 33 -0.71 10.57 -16.40
C LYS A 33 -0.87 11.90 -15.71
N SER A 34 -0.40 11.94 -14.45
CA SER A 34 -0.26 13.21 -13.72
C SER A 34 0.98 13.17 -12.84
N LEU A 35 1.43 14.33 -12.40
CA LEU A 35 2.43 14.40 -11.33
C LEU A 35 1.79 13.98 -10.02
N THR A 36 2.49 13.17 -9.24
CA THR A 36 2.00 12.81 -7.91
C THR A 36 2.10 14.02 -6.98
N VAL A 37 0.99 14.36 -6.32
CA VAL A 37 0.92 15.35 -5.24
C VAL A 37 0.87 14.57 -3.92
N PRO A 38 2.00 14.42 -3.19
CA PRO A 38 2.07 13.55 -2.01
C PRO A 38 1.10 13.94 -0.91
N GLU A 39 0.85 15.25 -0.77
CA GLU A 39 -0.04 15.82 0.25
C GLU A 39 -1.52 15.67 -0.13
N ASN A 40 -1.82 15.46 -1.41
CA ASN A 40 -3.17 15.34 -1.92
C ASN A 40 -3.24 14.35 -3.11
N GLN A 41 -3.17 13.08 -2.82
CA GLN A 41 -3.22 12.02 -3.85
C GLN A 41 -4.54 12.01 -4.64
N ALA A 42 -5.62 12.56 -4.09
CA ALA A 42 -6.87 12.68 -4.80
C ALA A 42 -6.76 13.62 -6.02
N GLU A 43 -5.93 14.65 -5.95
CA GLU A 43 -5.67 15.55 -7.06
C GLU A 43 -4.97 14.80 -8.21
N SER A 44 -3.87 14.10 -7.91
CA SER A 44 -3.16 13.29 -8.89
C SER A 44 -4.05 12.23 -9.54
N TYR A 45 -4.90 11.59 -8.74
CA TYR A 45 -5.92 10.66 -9.24
C TYR A 45 -6.86 11.34 -10.24
N LEU A 46 -7.45 12.46 -9.86
CA LEU A 46 -8.43 13.16 -10.69
C LEU A 46 -7.82 13.70 -11.99
N GLU A 47 -6.57 14.15 -11.95
CA GLU A 47 -5.85 14.63 -13.12
C GLU A 47 -5.49 13.49 -14.07
N SER A 48 -4.95 12.38 -13.57
CA SER A 48 -4.60 11.23 -14.41
C SER A 48 -5.85 10.61 -15.07
N VAL A 49 -6.98 10.55 -14.36
CA VAL A 49 -8.25 10.11 -14.97
C VAL A 49 -8.77 11.11 -16.00
N ALA A 50 -8.58 12.42 -15.77
CA ALA A 50 -8.99 13.43 -16.75
C ALA A 50 -8.17 13.34 -18.04
N ASP A 51 -6.88 13.05 -17.93
CA ASP A 51 -5.98 12.86 -19.08
C ASP A 51 -6.39 11.61 -19.89
N ALA A 52 -6.65 10.47 -19.23
CA ALA A 52 -7.18 9.27 -19.89
C ALA A 52 -8.56 9.50 -20.53
N ALA A 53 -9.43 10.28 -19.88
CA ALA A 53 -10.74 10.62 -20.40
C ALA A 53 -10.64 11.48 -21.67
N GLN A 54 -9.68 12.39 -21.73
CA GLN A 54 -9.40 13.20 -22.92
C GLN A 54 -8.97 12.32 -24.09
N GLU A 55 -8.08 11.34 -23.85
CA GLU A 55 -7.68 10.38 -24.89
C GLU A 55 -8.86 9.54 -25.39
N ALA A 56 -9.75 9.15 -24.49
CA ALA A 56 -10.98 8.42 -24.81
C ALA A 56 -12.07 9.28 -25.48
N GLY A 57 -11.91 10.60 -25.55
CA GLY A 57 -12.89 11.54 -26.10
C GLY A 57 -14.15 11.70 -25.24
N VAL A 58 -14.06 11.42 -23.94
CA VAL A 58 -15.17 11.51 -22.98
C VAL A 58 -14.82 12.42 -21.80
N THR A 59 -15.78 12.72 -20.95
CA THR A 59 -15.53 13.50 -19.75
C THR A 59 -15.13 12.61 -18.56
N ARG A 60 -14.33 13.13 -17.65
CA ARG A 60 -14.03 12.44 -16.38
C ARG A 60 -15.30 12.03 -15.62
N SER A 61 -16.32 12.88 -15.65
CA SER A 61 -17.59 12.57 -14.98
C SER A 61 -18.29 11.37 -15.59
N GLN A 62 -18.21 11.18 -16.90
CA GLN A 62 -18.72 9.98 -17.58
C GLN A 62 -17.94 8.74 -17.17
N ILE A 63 -16.59 8.83 -17.15
CA ILE A 63 -15.77 7.72 -16.67
C ILE A 63 -16.21 7.29 -15.28
N HIS A 64 -16.31 8.22 -14.32
CA HIS A 64 -16.72 7.85 -12.95
C HIS A 64 -18.13 7.29 -12.86
N ALA A 65 -19.07 7.80 -13.66
CA ALA A 65 -20.46 7.33 -13.66
C ALA A 65 -20.61 5.93 -14.26
N GLU A 66 -19.72 5.53 -15.18
CA GLU A 66 -19.81 4.31 -15.96
C GLU A 66 -18.72 3.28 -15.61
N THR A 67 -17.83 3.60 -14.66
CA THR A 67 -16.81 2.66 -14.16
C THR A 67 -17.45 1.55 -13.34
N GLN A 68 -17.24 0.31 -13.76
CA GLN A 68 -17.67 -0.88 -13.03
C GLN A 68 -16.70 -1.31 -11.94
N LEU A 69 -15.42 -1.17 -12.21
CA LEU A 69 -14.36 -1.57 -11.31
C LEU A 69 -13.24 -0.54 -11.36
N ALA A 70 -12.88 -0.04 -10.20
CA ALA A 70 -11.69 0.79 -10.04
C ALA A 70 -10.70 0.07 -9.13
N ILE A 71 -9.45 -0.07 -9.59
CA ILE A 71 -8.34 -0.63 -8.82
C ILE A 71 -7.34 0.49 -8.59
N TYR A 72 -7.02 0.74 -7.34
CA TYR A 72 -6.02 1.72 -6.95
C TYR A 72 -4.86 1.02 -6.25
N ALA A 73 -3.66 1.15 -6.78
CA ALA A 73 -2.43 0.68 -6.19
C ALA A 73 -1.48 1.86 -5.98
N GLY A 74 -0.52 1.71 -5.08
CA GLY A 74 0.46 2.78 -4.89
C GLY A 74 1.62 2.36 -4.00
N THR A 75 2.77 2.96 -4.24
CA THR A 75 4.02 2.72 -3.49
C THR A 75 4.20 3.65 -2.31
N THR A 76 3.24 4.55 -2.04
CA THR A 76 3.33 5.54 -0.95
C THR A 76 3.60 4.90 0.40
N MET A 77 2.88 3.80 0.74
CA MET A 77 3.09 3.11 2.01
C MET A 77 4.49 2.51 2.11
N THR A 78 4.98 1.92 1.03
CA THR A 78 6.34 1.37 0.96
C THR A 78 7.38 2.49 1.16
N ASN A 79 7.19 3.62 0.51
CA ASN A 79 8.07 4.77 0.65
C ASN A 79 8.08 5.32 2.07
N LEU A 80 6.92 5.47 2.72
CA LEU A 80 6.81 5.90 4.11
C LEU A 80 7.55 4.95 5.08
N VAL A 81 7.47 3.64 4.83
CA VAL A 81 8.19 2.64 5.63
C VAL A 81 9.70 2.74 5.42
N ILE A 82 10.15 2.86 4.17
CA ILE A 82 11.58 2.92 3.84
C ILE A 82 12.22 4.21 4.39
N THR A 83 11.52 5.34 4.24
CA THR A 83 12.04 6.66 4.67
C THR A 83 11.83 6.94 6.16
N GLY A 84 10.97 6.20 6.83
CA GLY A 84 10.61 6.45 8.23
C GLY A 84 9.88 7.78 8.46
N THR A 85 9.30 8.38 7.41
CA THR A 85 8.65 9.70 7.46
C THR A 85 7.14 9.64 7.75
N GLY A 86 6.62 8.46 8.05
CA GLY A 86 5.21 8.25 8.38
C GLY A 86 4.78 8.88 9.71
N ALA A 87 3.48 8.88 9.94
CA ALA A 87 2.89 9.33 11.20
C ALA A 87 3.40 8.49 12.39
N LYS A 88 3.36 9.05 13.60
CA LYS A 88 3.64 8.28 14.81
C LYS A 88 2.56 7.21 15.00
N VAL A 89 2.97 5.97 15.10
CA VAL A 89 2.09 4.81 15.21
C VAL A 89 2.22 4.18 16.60
N GLY A 90 1.09 3.78 17.18
CA GLY A 90 1.02 2.87 18.33
C GLY A 90 0.58 1.48 17.88
N LEU A 91 1.07 0.45 18.53
CA LEU A 91 0.76 -0.93 18.22
C LEU A 91 0.09 -1.61 19.43
N LEU A 92 -1.09 -2.18 19.21
CA LEU A 92 -1.76 -3.04 20.16
C LEU A 92 -1.54 -4.50 19.75
N VAL A 93 -1.04 -5.31 20.67
CA VAL A 93 -0.74 -6.72 20.43
C VAL A 93 -1.35 -7.58 21.55
N THR A 94 -1.50 -8.85 21.32
CA THR A 94 -1.79 -9.82 22.38
C THR A 94 -0.73 -9.71 23.47
N ARG A 95 -1.13 -9.64 24.72
CA ARG A 95 -0.21 -9.57 25.87
C ARG A 95 0.80 -10.72 25.81
N GLY A 96 2.08 -10.40 26.01
CA GLY A 96 3.21 -11.32 25.88
C GLY A 96 3.85 -11.34 24.49
N PHE A 97 3.28 -10.62 23.50
CA PHE A 97 3.83 -10.51 22.14
C PHE A 97 4.42 -9.13 21.83
N GLU A 98 4.63 -8.28 22.85
CA GLU A 98 5.09 -6.91 22.69
C GLU A 98 6.45 -6.82 21.98
N HIS A 99 7.29 -7.83 22.13
CA HIS A 99 8.62 -7.89 21.51
C HIS A 99 8.63 -8.56 20.12
N TYR A 100 7.48 -9.10 19.66
CA TYR A 100 7.40 -9.81 18.40
C TYR A 100 7.94 -9.01 17.18
N PRO A 101 7.65 -7.70 17.04
CA PRO A 101 8.17 -6.91 15.92
C PRO A 101 9.71 -6.81 15.89
N TYR A 102 10.37 -7.08 17.02
CA TYR A 102 11.84 -6.97 17.16
C TYR A 102 12.57 -8.28 16.94
N ILE A 103 11.85 -9.40 16.79
CA ILE A 103 12.44 -10.72 16.56
C ILE A 103 12.96 -10.84 15.12
N GLU A 104 12.36 -10.08 14.18
CA GLU A 104 12.80 -9.96 12.77
C GLU A 104 12.95 -11.30 12.03
N ARG A 105 12.34 -12.38 12.54
CA ARG A 105 12.50 -13.76 12.03
C ARG A 105 13.96 -14.23 11.95
N GLY A 106 14.86 -13.63 12.70
CA GLY A 106 16.29 -13.88 12.60
C GLY A 106 16.92 -13.36 11.30
N LEU A 107 16.25 -12.46 10.56
CA LEU A 107 16.75 -11.91 9.29
C LEU A 107 18.03 -11.08 9.48
N THR A 108 18.21 -10.47 10.63
CA THR A 108 19.45 -9.77 11.02
C THR A 108 20.69 -10.65 11.00
N TRP A 109 20.52 -11.96 11.04
CA TRP A 109 21.61 -12.94 10.98
C TRP A 109 21.98 -13.38 9.56
N LEU A 110 21.17 -13.04 8.57
CA LEU A 110 21.41 -13.43 7.18
C LEU A 110 22.65 -12.73 6.63
N GLY A 111 23.53 -13.53 6.04
CA GLY A 111 24.77 -13.05 5.45
C GLY A 111 25.90 -12.79 6.44
N GLN A 112 25.68 -13.00 7.73
CA GLN A 112 26.70 -12.83 8.76
C GLN A 112 27.51 -14.11 8.95
N THR A 113 28.80 -13.95 9.22
CA THR A 113 29.68 -15.06 9.62
C THR A 113 29.37 -15.51 11.04
N ARG A 114 29.79 -16.73 11.39
CA ARG A 114 29.64 -17.24 12.78
C ARG A 114 30.30 -16.34 13.82
N LEU A 115 31.38 -15.66 13.47
CA LEU A 115 32.09 -14.75 14.38
C LEU A 115 31.28 -13.48 14.63
N GLU A 116 30.66 -12.94 13.58
CA GLU A 116 29.78 -11.78 13.67
C GLU A 116 28.53 -12.12 14.47
N GLN A 117 27.92 -13.29 14.22
CA GLN A 117 26.79 -13.78 15.00
C GLN A 117 27.09 -13.96 16.49
N ALA A 118 28.33 -14.37 16.82
CA ALA A 118 28.75 -14.50 18.21
C ALA A 118 28.92 -13.14 18.93
N LYS A 119 29.09 -12.08 18.17
CA LYS A 119 29.23 -10.69 18.68
C LYS A 119 27.92 -9.94 18.55
N TRP A 120 26.83 -10.50 19.08
CA TRP A 120 25.48 -9.93 18.97
C TRP A 120 25.39 -8.43 19.38
N GLN A 121 26.29 -7.93 20.21
CA GLN A 121 26.39 -6.54 20.60
C GLN A 121 26.72 -5.59 19.44
N LEU A 122 27.23 -6.13 18.32
CA LEU A 122 27.55 -5.39 17.11
C LEU A 122 26.41 -5.43 16.08
N HIS A 123 25.29 -6.09 16.39
CA HIS A 123 24.16 -6.12 15.50
C HIS A 123 23.47 -4.75 15.50
N GLU A 124 23.57 -4.06 14.40
CA GLU A 124 22.72 -2.92 14.12
C GLU A 124 21.35 -3.43 13.68
N HIS A 125 20.41 -3.42 14.61
CA HIS A 125 19.01 -3.65 14.27
C HIS A 125 18.49 -2.45 13.49
N THR A 126 17.75 -2.71 12.43
CA THR A 126 16.97 -1.66 11.76
C THR A 126 16.06 -0.98 12.78
N ALA A 127 15.99 0.34 12.74
CA ALA A 127 15.10 1.08 13.62
C ALA A 127 13.66 0.56 13.45
N PRO A 128 13.00 0.11 14.54
CA PRO A 128 11.67 -0.47 14.43
C PRO A 128 10.65 0.59 13.99
N LEU A 129 9.71 0.20 13.14
CA LEU A 129 8.61 1.07 12.69
C LEU A 129 7.81 1.65 13.85
N VAL A 130 7.66 0.87 14.92
CA VAL A 130 6.98 1.29 16.15
C VAL A 130 7.93 1.13 17.31
N ALA A 131 8.29 2.23 17.97
CA ALA A 131 9.14 2.17 19.16
C ALA A 131 8.45 1.37 20.29
N LEU A 132 9.21 0.58 21.06
CA LEU A 132 8.67 -0.33 22.09
C LEU A 132 7.79 0.40 23.12
N ARG A 133 8.11 1.64 23.47
CA ARG A 133 7.28 2.47 24.35
C ARG A 133 5.86 2.73 23.83
N HIS A 134 5.64 2.55 22.53
CA HIS A 134 4.35 2.71 21.87
C HIS A 134 3.67 1.36 21.57
N VAL A 135 4.24 0.25 22.03
CA VAL A 135 3.62 -1.08 21.94
C VAL A 135 2.93 -1.39 23.25
N LYS A 136 1.68 -1.83 23.21
CA LYS A 136 0.88 -2.20 24.38
C LYS A 136 0.23 -3.57 24.20
N GLY A 137 0.45 -4.44 25.18
CA GLY A 137 -0.21 -5.73 25.26
C GLY A 137 -1.62 -5.60 25.79
N ILE A 138 -2.59 -6.16 25.09
CA ILE A 138 -3.98 -6.27 25.51
C ILE A 138 -4.35 -7.72 25.80
N SER A 139 -5.28 -7.93 26.75
CA SER A 139 -5.72 -9.27 27.12
C SER A 139 -6.78 -9.75 26.14
N GLU A 140 -6.34 -10.24 24.99
CA GLU A 140 -7.17 -10.83 23.96
C GLU A 140 -6.39 -11.93 23.22
N ARG A 141 -7.09 -12.80 22.51
CA ARG A 141 -6.52 -13.76 21.57
C ARG A 141 -7.49 -13.99 20.45
N ILE A 142 -7.16 -13.47 19.27
CA ILE A 142 -7.93 -13.74 18.06
C ILE A 142 -7.39 -15.02 17.44
N LEU A 143 -8.25 -16.02 17.35
CA LEU A 143 -7.95 -17.29 16.69
C LEU A 143 -8.66 -17.31 15.34
N GLY A 144 -7.94 -17.73 14.30
CA GLY A 144 -8.58 -18.03 13.01
C GLY A 144 -9.65 -19.10 13.19
N GLY A 145 -10.80 -18.93 12.54
CA GLY A 145 -11.86 -19.94 12.58
C GLY A 145 -11.31 -21.28 12.10
N SER A 146 -11.36 -22.31 12.96
CA SER A 146 -11.04 -23.67 12.52
C SER A 146 -12.20 -24.17 11.66
N PRO A 147 -11.95 -24.64 10.43
CA PRO A 147 -12.96 -25.34 9.64
C PRO A 147 -13.32 -26.70 10.25
N TYR A 148 -12.56 -27.15 11.25
CA TYR A 148 -12.79 -28.39 12.00
C TYR A 148 -13.35 -28.03 13.38
N ARG A 149 -14.63 -27.69 13.45
CA ARG A 149 -15.36 -27.87 14.69
C ARG A 149 -15.72 -29.36 14.80
N ALA A 150 -15.12 -30.00 15.77
CA ALA A 150 -15.62 -31.30 16.24
C ALA A 150 -17.03 -31.14 16.81
#